data_fe68bdf7a264f28b23bf805ca066ee75
#
_entry.id   fe68bdf7a264f28b23bf805ca066ee75
#
_cell.length_a   1.000
_cell.length_b   1.000
_cell.length_c   1.000
_cell.angle_alpha   90.00
_cell.angle_beta   90.00
_cell.angle_gamma   90.00
#
_symmetry.space_group_name_H-M   'P 1'
#
loop_
_entity.id
_entity.type
_entity.pdbx_description
1 polymer ?
#
loop_
_entity_poly.entity_id
_entity_poly.type
_entity_poly.pdbx_seq_one_letter_code
_entity_poly.pdbx_strand_id
1 'polypeptide(L)'
;MIRLRTIAFVALCGACAAAPAFAGQKTAATPPSTKATTQLHDAMRKLWTDHVVWTRDYIVAAVDGTPDADAAAARLMKNQEDIGNAVAGFYGKAAGDQLTSLLKQHIAIAVDLIKAAKAGDKAAQKQADDKWQQNGVDIATFLSKANPNWPKDALVAMMKTHLSTTTNEVVARLTKDWTGDVKAYDAVYAHILMMADALSDGIVKQFPDKFRAS
;
A
#
# COMPACT_ATOMS: atom_id res chain seq x y z
N MET A 1 72.93 33.98 -7.05
CA MET A 1 72.49 35.33 -6.63
C MET A 1 71.00 35.31 -6.43
N ILE A 2 70.59 35.15 -5.19
CA ILE A 2 69.20 34.99 -4.78
C ILE A 2 68.79 36.27 -4.08
N ARG A 3 67.79 36.98 -4.61
CA ARG A 3 67.24 38.17 -3.95
C ARG A 3 66.01 37.76 -3.12
N LEU A 4 66.19 37.93 -1.81
CA LEU A 4 65.07 37.87 -0.81
C LEU A 4 64.16 39.07 -1.07
N ARG A 5 62.81 38.79 -1.17
CA ARG A 5 61.79 39.83 -1.08
C ARG A 5 60.93 39.58 0.14
N THR A 6 61.02 40.52 1.05
CA THR A 6 60.29 40.67 2.25
C THR A 6 58.73 40.84 1.91
N ILE A 7 57.85 40.03 2.45
CA ILE A 7 56.44 40.25 2.35
C ILE A 7 55.93 40.66 3.73
N ALA A 8 55.28 41.81 3.75
CA ALA A 8 54.72 42.43 4.93
C ALA A 8 53.43 41.69 5.37
N PHE A 9 53.28 41.44 6.69
CA PHE A 9 52.07 40.97 7.33
C PHE A 9 51.07 42.12 7.39
N VAL A 10 49.91 41.95 6.73
CA VAL A 10 48.73 42.79 6.96
C VAL A 10 47.82 42.01 7.90
N ALA A 11 47.63 42.53 9.11
CA ALA A 11 46.68 42.02 10.06
C ALA A 11 45.28 42.43 9.62
N LEU A 12 44.43 41.47 9.25
CA LEU A 12 43.03 41.70 8.95
C LEU A 12 42.19 41.34 10.18
N CYS A 13 41.60 42.34 10.81
CA CYS A 13 40.63 42.19 11.89
C CYS A 13 39.43 41.39 11.40
N GLY A 14 39.23 40.21 11.96
CA GLY A 14 38.06 39.37 11.71
C GLY A 14 36.81 39.95 12.39
N ALA A 15 35.85 40.38 11.59
CA ALA A 15 34.49 40.65 12.08
C ALA A 15 33.80 39.30 12.38
N CYS A 16 33.52 39.05 13.64
CA CYS A 16 32.65 37.95 14.05
C CYS A 16 31.22 38.20 13.52
N ALA A 17 30.88 37.56 12.44
CA ALA A 17 29.49 37.44 12.01
C ALA A 17 28.78 36.42 12.92
N ALA A 18 27.86 36.86 13.76
CA ALA A 18 26.98 36.01 14.53
C ALA A 18 26.07 35.24 13.57
N ALA A 19 26.17 33.90 13.56
CA ALA A 19 25.25 33.05 12.83
C ALA A 19 23.85 33.16 13.45
N PRO A 20 22.79 33.25 12.63
CA PRO A 20 21.44 33.21 13.17
C PRO A 20 21.20 31.87 13.83
N ALA A 21 20.80 31.86 15.10
CA ALA A 21 20.32 30.68 15.81
C ALA A 21 19.07 30.22 15.11
N PHE A 22 19.13 29.05 14.47
CA PHE A 22 17.94 28.33 14.02
C PHE A 22 17.12 28.03 15.26
N ALA A 23 16.04 28.80 15.48
CA ALA A 23 15.02 28.49 16.45
C ALA A 23 14.48 27.09 16.09
N GLY A 24 14.74 26.10 16.94
CA GLY A 24 14.28 24.73 16.75
C GLY A 24 12.76 24.76 16.57
N GLN A 25 12.29 24.37 15.38
CA GLN A 25 10.89 24.06 15.17
C GLN A 25 10.55 22.95 16.16
N LYS A 26 9.75 23.29 17.18
CA LYS A 26 9.08 22.29 18.01
C LYS A 26 8.24 21.45 17.07
N THR A 27 8.70 20.24 16.75
CA THR A 27 7.84 19.22 16.15
C THR A 27 6.66 19.06 17.09
N ALA A 28 5.48 19.48 16.64
CA ALA A 28 4.25 19.26 17.39
C ALA A 28 4.16 17.75 17.62
N ALA A 29 4.18 17.33 18.88
CA ALA A 29 3.99 15.94 19.24
C ALA A 29 2.66 15.49 18.66
N THR A 30 2.66 14.39 17.90
CA THR A 30 1.43 13.76 17.42
C THR A 30 0.54 13.50 18.64
N PRO A 31 -0.71 13.99 18.64
CA PRO A 31 -1.59 13.75 19.78
C PRO A 31 -1.73 12.24 20.01
N PRO A 32 -1.82 11.78 21.27
CA PRO A 32 -1.95 10.36 21.57
C PRO A 32 -3.16 9.79 20.85
N SER A 33 -2.98 8.60 20.25
CA SER A 33 -4.05 7.90 19.55
C SER A 33 -5.19 7.60 20.51
N THR A 34 -6.42 7.92 20.12
CA THR A 34 -7.60 7.57 20.93
C THR A 34 -7.91 6.08 20.80
N LYS A 35 -8.70 5.53 21.74
CA LYS A 35 -9.18 4.15 21.66
C LYS A 35 -9.89 3.88 20.32
N ALA A 36 -10.71 4.82 19.85
CA ALA A 36 -11.43 4.70 18.59
C ALA A 36 -10.48 4.66 17.37
N THR A 37 -9.43 5.48 17.37
CA THR A 37 -8.40 5.46 16.32
C THR A 37 -7.67 4.11 16.30
N THR A 38 -7.24 3.61 17.46
CA THR A 38 -6.59 2.29 17.55
C THR A 38 -7.50 1.18 17.03
N GLN A 39 -8.78 1.18 17.43
CA GLN A 39 -9.76 0.19 16.97
C GLN A 39 -9.96 0.22 15.44
N LEU A 40 -9.96 1.41 14.83
CA LEU A 40 -10.03 1.51 13.36
C LEU A 40 -8.80 0.90 12.70
N HIS A 41 -7.59 1.27 13.17
CA HIS A 41 -6.35 0.71 12.63
C HIS A 41 -6.31 -0.81 12.76
N ASP A 42 -6.65 -1.36 13.90
CA ASP A 42 -6.66 -2.80 14.14
C ASP A 42 -7.68 -3.52 13.22
N ALA A 43 -8.87 -2.96 13.06
CA ALA A 43 -9.90 -3.51 12.18
C ALA A 43 -9.47 -3.47 10.70
N MET A 44 -8.89 -2.35 10.24
CA MET A 44 -8.39 -2.21 8.88
C MET A 44 -7.20 -3.13 8.63
N ARG A 45 -6.23 -3.19 9.53
CA ARG A 45 -5.10 -4.12 9.42
C ARG A 45 -5.57 -5.56 9.35
N LYS A 46 -6.59 -5.96 10.15
CA LYS A 46 -7.17 -7.30 10.06
C LYS A 46 -7.76 -7.58 8.68
N LEU A 47 -8.58 -6.68 8.15
CA LEU A 47 -9.24 -6.84 6.85
C LEU A 47 -8.22 -6.97 5.71
N TRP A 48 -7.17 -6.15 5.71
CA TRP A 48 -6.13 -6.18 4.70
C TRP A 48 -5.13 -7.33 4.90
N THR A 49 -4.90 -7.78 6.13
CA THR A 49 -4.21 -9.05 6.40
C THR A 49 -5.01 -10.22 5.84
N ASP A 50 -6.30 -10.31 6.10
CA ASP A 50 -7.17 -11.36 5.56
C ASP A 50 -7.11 -11.35 4.02
N HIS A 51 -7.05 -10.16 3.38
CA HIS A 51 -6.90 -10.03 1.93
C HIS A 51 -5.65 -10.75 1.41
N VAL A 52 -4.48 -10.47 1.97
CA VAL A 52 -3.23 -11.06 1.48
C VAL A 52 -3.02 -12.51 1.93
N VAL A 53 -3.57 -12.91 3.07
CA VAL A 53 -3.54 -14.31 3.52
C VAL A 53 -4.36 -15.19 2.58
N TRP A 54 -5.60 -14.80 2.24
CA TRP A 54 -6.45 -15.56 1.32
C TRP A 54 -5.97 -15.45 -0.13
N THR A 55 -5.28 -14.36 -0.51
CA THR A 55 -4.58 -14.27 -1.80
C THR A 55 -3.46 -15.28 -1.88
N ARG A 56 -2.62 -15.37 -0.84
CA ARG A 56 -1.55 -16.37 -0.78
C ARG A 56 -2.10 -17.80 -0.82
N ASP A 57 -3.12 -18.08 -0.04
CA ASP A 57 -3.76 -19.40 -0.04
C ASP A 57 -4.24 -19.79 -1.44
N TYR A 58 -4.91 -18.86 -2.13
CA TYR A 58 -5.31 -19.05 -3.53
C TYR A 58 -4.12 -19.25 -4.46
N ILE A 59 -3.07 -18.42 -4.37
CA ILE A 59 -1.86 -18.56 -5.22
C ILE A 59 -1.25 -19.95 -5.07
N VAL A 60 -1.05 -20.39 -3.83
CA VAL A 60 -0.48 -21.71 -3.52
C VAL A 60 -1.33 -22.81 -4.13
N ALA A 61 -2.62 -22.83 -3.83
CA ALA A 61 -3.56 -23.84 -4.30
C ALA A 61 -3.68 -23.84 -5.83
N ALA A 62 -3.82 -22.68 -6.46
CA ALA A 62 -3.98 -22.54 -7.90
C ALA A 62 -2.71 -22.97 -8.67
N VAL A 63 -1.51 -22.59 -8.20
CA VAL A 63 -0.25 -22.96 -8.84
C VAL A 63 0.03 -24.46 -8.68
N ASP A 64 -0.18 -25.01 -7.49
CA ASP A 64 0.05 -26.43 -7.22
C ASP A 64 -1.06 -27.33 -7.80
N GLY A 65 -2.24 -26.76 -8.11
CA GLY A 65 -3.38 -27.49 -8.68
C GLY A 65 -4.14 -28.31 -7.65
N THR A 66 -4.19 -27.85 -6.41
CA THR A 66 -4.92 -28.50 -5.32
C THR A 66 -6.42 -28.17 -5.37
N PRO A 67 -7.31 -29.04 -4.85
CA PRO A 67 -8.76 -28.89 -5.01
C PRO A 67 -9.41 -27.76 -4.19
N ASP A 68 -8.67 -27.16 -3.28
CA ASP A 68 -9.11 -26.08 -2.39
C ASP A 68 -8.99 -24.67 -3.00
N ALA A 69 -8.41 -24.55 -4.21
CA ALA A 69 -8.26 -23.25 -4.90
C ALA A 69 -9.59 -22.48 -5.02
N ASP A 70 -10.69 -23.15 -5.35
CA ASP A 70 -11.99 -22.49 -5.50
C ASP A 70 -12.52 -22.01 -4.15
N ALA A 71 -12.30 -22.76 -3.07
CA ALA A 71 -12.68 -22.35 -1.71
C ALA A 71 -11.91 -21.14 -1.24
N ALA A 72 -10.59 -21.11 -1.48
CA ALA A 72 -9.73 -19.96 -1.19
C ALA A 72 -10.17 -18.70 -1.97
N ALA A 73 -10.46 -18.87 -3.28
CA ALA A 73 -10.98 -17.77 -4.11
C ALA A 73 -12.33 -17.25 -3.58
N ALA A 74 -13.25 -18.12 -3.22
CA ALA A 74 -14.56 -17.74 -2.68
C ALA A 74 -14.42 -16.97 -1.35
N ARG A 75 -13.52 -17.41 -0.47
CA ARG A 75 -13.24 -16.72 0.79
C ARG A 75 -12.56 -15.35 0.55
N LEU A 76 -11.67 -15.26 -0.41
CA LEU A 76 -11.05 -14.00 -0.83
C LEU A 76 -12.11 -13.03 -1.39
N MET A 77 -13.04 -13.50 -2.23
CA MET A 77 -14.15 -12.68 -2.72
C MET A 77 -15.05 -12.16 -1.59
N LYS A 78 -15.27 -12.96 -0.54
CA LYS A 78 -16.02 -12.53 0.65
C LYS A 78 -15.28 -11.43 1.42
N ASN A 79 -13.95 -11.48 1.48
CA ASN A 79 -13.14 -10.44 2.12
C ASN A 79 -13.33 -9.07 1.41
N GLN A 80 -13.55 -9.03 0.10
CA GLN A 80 -13.82 -7.78 -0.61
C GLN A 80 -15.14 -7.13 -0.15
N GLU A 81 -16.15 -7.95 0.17
CA GLU A 81 -17.40 -7.45 0.78
C GLU A 81 -17.14 -6.91 2.20
N ASP A 82 -16.32 -7.62 2.98
CA ASP A 82 -16.00 -7.20 4.34
C ASP A 82 -15.28 -5.83 4.34
N ILE A 83 -14.34 -5.61 3.40
CA ILE A 83 -13.65 -4.32 3.22
C ILE A 83 -14.65 -3.23 2.78
N GLY A 84 -15.50 -3.50 1.80
CA GLY A 84 -16.51 -2.55 1.34
C GLY A 84 -17.49 -2.15 2.44
N ASN A 85 -17.93 -3.11 3.26
CA ASN A 85 -18.81 -2.87 4.41
C ASN A 85 -18.13 -1.98 5.48
N ALA A 86 -16.84 -2.17 5.74
CA ALA A 86 -16.09 -1.31 6.66
C ALA A 86 -16.05 0.13 6.15
N VAL A 87 -15.82 0.33 4.85
CA VAL A 87 -15.81 1.66 4.21
C VAL A 87 -17.22 2.27 4.20
N ALA A 88 -18.27 1.47 4.00
CA ALA A 88 -19.66 1.93 4.03
C ALA A 88 -20.03 2.59 5.37
N GLY A 89 -19.42 2.19 6.49
CA GLY A 89 -19.62 2.81 7.81
C GLY A 89 -19.20 4.29 7.89
N PHE A 90 -18.32 4.73 6.99
CA PHE A 90 -17.83 6.11 6.92
C PHE A 90 -18.40 6.87 5.72
N TYR A 91 -18.52 6.24 4.55
CA TYR A 91 -18.82 6.88 3.28
C TYR A 91 -20.22 6.53 2.75
N GLY A 92 -20.99 5.73 3.48
CA GLY A 92 -22.32 5.29 3.09
C GLY A 92 -22.32 4.05 2.20
N LYS A 93 -23.50 3.41 2.11
CA LYS A 93 -23.68 2.12 1.43
C LYS A 93 -23.25 2.15 -0.05
N ALA A 94 -23.62 3.20 -0.78
CA ALA A 94 -23.30 3.29 -2.20
C ALA A 94 -21.77 3.30 -2.45
N ALA A 95 -20.99 3.99 -1.61
CA ALA A 95 -19.54 3.98 -1.71
C ALA A 95 -18.94 2.61 -1.34
N GLY A 96 -19.47 1.95 -0.31
CA GLY A 96 -19.06 0.60 0.04
C GLY A 96 -19.35 -0.43 -1.06
N ASP A 97 -20.54 -0.38 -1.67
CA ASP A 97 -20.91 -1.26 -2.78
C ASP A 97 -20.00 -1.04 -4.00
N GLN A 98 -19.70 0.23 -4.32
CA GLN A 98 -18.80 0.56 -5.43
C GLN A 98 -17.38 0.05 -5.19
N LEU A 99 -16.85 0.23 -3.98
CA LEU A 99 -15.53 -0.30 -3.62
C LEU A 99 -15.52 -1.83 -3.67
N THR A 100 -16.54 -2.49 -3.13
CA THR A 100 -16.71 -3.95 -3.22
C THR A 100 -16.64 -4.43 -4.67
N SER A 101 -17.36 -3.75 -5.58
CA SER A 101 -17.36 -4.10 -7.01
C SER A 101 -15.95 -3.98 -7.62
N LEU A 102 -15.25 -2.88 -7.37
CA LEU A 102 -13.88 -2.66 -7.87
C LEU A 102 -12.90 -3.70 -7.33
N LEU A 103 -12.99 -4.02 -6.03
CA LEU A 103 -12.14 -5.02 -5.40
C LEU A 103 -12.44 -6.45 -5.89
N LYS A 104 -13.71 -6.81 -6.11
CA LYS A 104 -14.07 -8.11 -6.70
C LYS A 104 -13.54 -8.25 -8.13
N GLN A 105 -13.61 -7.17 -8.93
CA GLN A 105 -13.00 -7.15 -10.26
C GLN A 105 -11.48 -7.32 -10.17
N HIS A 106 -10.84 -6.66 -9.20
CA HIS A 106 -9.41 -6.81 -8.92
C HIS A 106 -9.01 -8.28 -8.73
N ILE A 107 -9.74 -8.99 -7.89
CA ILE A 107 -9.49 -10.42 -7.63
C ILE A 107 -9.75 -11.27 -8.86
N ALA A 108 -10.86 -11.05 -9.57
CA ALA A 108 -11.19 -11.82 -10.77
C ALA A 108 -10.10 -11.70 -11.84
N ILE A 109 -9.58 -10.49 -12.06
CA ILE A 109 -8.48 -10.25 -13.02
C ILE A 109 -7.19 -10.94 -12.54
N ALA A 110 -6.87 -10.88 -11.24
CA ALA A 110 -5.70 -11.57 -10.68
C ALA A 110 -5.80 -13.09 -10.86
N VAL A 111 -6.98 -13.67 -10.68
CA VAL A 111 -7.25 -15.10 -10.96
C VAL A 111 -6.96 -15.44 -12.43
N ASP A 112 -7.44 -14.63 -13.38
CA ASP A 112 -7.18 -14.82 -14.80
C ASP A 112 -5.69 -14.71 -15.13
N LEU A 113 -4.99 -13.73 -14.53
CA LEU A 113 -3.56 -13.54 -14.69
C LEU A 113 -2.76 -14.77 -14.21
N ILE A 114 -3.09 -15.31 -13.03
CA ILE A 114 -2.42 -16.48 -12.47
C ILE A 114 -2.68 -17.73 -13.35
N LYS A 115 -3.92 -17.92 -13.82
CA LYS A 115 -4.28 -19.02 -14.74
C LYS A 115 -3.50 -18.93 -16.04
N ALA A 116 -3.42 -17.75 -16.65
CA ALA A 116 -2.67 -17.52 -17.88
C ALA A 116 -1.16 -17.75 -17.68
N ALA A 117 -0.61 -17.28 -16.56
CA ALA A 117 0.81 -17.49 -16.21
C ALA A 117 1.13 -18.99 -16.02
N LYS A 118 0.27 -19.73 -15.31
CA LYS A 118 0.40 -21.18 -15.12
C LYS A 118 0.32 -21.94 -16.44
N ALA A 119 -0.56 -21.52 -17.35
CA ALA A 119 -0.69 -22.11 -18.69
C ALA A 119 0.45 -21.73 -19.65
N GLY A 120 1.29 -20.76 -19.29
CA GLY A 120 2.34 -20.23 -20.18
C GLY A 120 1.81 -19.36 -21.32
N ASP A 121 0.53 -18.97 -21.30
CA ASP A 121 -0.10 -18.10 -22.31
C ASP A 121 0.32 -16.63 -22.10
N LYS A 122 1.36 -16.23 -22.81
CA LYS A 122 1.93 -14.88 -22.70
C LYS A 122 1.00 -13.78 -23.17
N ALA A 123 0.13 -14.07 -24.16
CA ALA A 123 -0.82 -13.08 -24.68
C ALA A 123 -1.94 -12.81 -23.65
N ALA A 124 -2.55 -13.87 -23.12
CA ALA A 124 -3.55 -13.77 -22.07
C ALA A 124 -2.97 -13.16 -20.79
N GLN A 125 -1.73 -13.54 -20.41
CA GLN A 125 -1.02 -12.97 -19.25
C GLN A 125 -0.87 -11.45 -19.39
N LYS A 126 -0.37 -10.98 -20.56
CA LYS A 126 -0.23 -9.54 -20.79
C LYS A 126 -1.58 -8.80 -20.75
N GLN A 127 -2.61 -9.36 -21.39
CA GLN A 127 -3.94 -8.76 -21.38
C GLN A 127 -4.52 -8.66 -19.96
N ALA A 128 -4.36 -9.69 -19.14
CA ALA A 128 -4.80 -9.68 -17.75
C ALA A 128 -4.00 -8.68 -16.92
N ASP A 129 -2.68 -8.60 -17.09
CA ASP A 129 -1.84 -7.62 -16.39
C ASP A 129 -2.24 -6.18 -16.75
N ASP A 130 -2.41 -5.85 -18.03
CA ASP A 130 -2.85 -4.51 -18.46
C ASP A 130 -4.20 -4.12 -17.79
N LYS A 131 -5.16 -5.05 -17.72
CA LYS A 131 -6.45 -4.85 -17.03
C LYS A 131 -6.27 -4.68 -15.52
N TRP A 132 -5.37 -5.43 -14.92
CA TRP A 132 -5.11 -5.39 -13.48
C TRP A 132 -4.48 -4.05 -13.07
N GLN A 133 -3.51 -3.54 -13.85
CA GLN A 133 -2.93 -2.23 -13.67
C GLN A 133 -4.00 -1.13 -13.79
N GLN A 134 -4.87 -1.21 -14.81
CA GLN A 134 -5.96 -0.24 -14.96
C GLN A 134 -6.95 -0.28 -13.79
N ASN A 135 -7.35 -1.46 -13.35
CA ASN A 135 -8.23 -1.61 -12.19
C ASN A 135 -7.59 -1.00 -10.91
N GLY A 136 -6.27 -1.15 -10.72
CA GLY A 136 -5.54 -0.49 -9.64
C GLY A 136 -5.66 1.05 -9.71
N VAL A 137 -5.58 1.63 -10.91
CA VAL A 137 -5.79 3.07 -11.13
C VAL A 137 -7.25 3.47 -10.85
N ASP A 138 -8.22 2.63 -11.19
CA ASP A 138 -9.64 2.89 -10.96
C ASP A 138 -9.98 2.88 -9.46
N ILE A 139 -9.43 1.92 -8.71
CA ILE A 139 -9.53 1.87 -7.23
C ILE A 139 -8.92 3.14 -6.62
N ALA A 140 -7.69 3.51 -7.01
CA ALA A 140 -7.02 4.71 -6.53
C ALA A 140 -7.82 5.99 -6.86
N THR A 141 -8.42 6.05 -8.04
CA THR A 141 -9.25 7.17 -8.47
C THR A 141 -10.55 7.26 -7.68
N PHE A 142 -11.19 6.14 -7.40
CA PHE A 142 -12.39 6.08 -6.56
C PHE A 142 -12.07 6.56 -5.14
N LEU A 143 -11.04 6.01 -4.51
CA LEU A 143 -10.64 6.36 -3.15
C LEU A 143 -10.26 7.83 -3.02
N SER A 144 -9.47 8.37 -3.96
CA SER A 144 -9.06 9.79 -3.94
C SER A 144 -10.22 10.77 -4.09
N LYS A 145 -11.28 10.38 -4.80
CA LYS A 145 -12.52 11.17 -4.88
C LYS A 145 -13.34 11.13 -3.58
N ALA A 146 -13.30 10.01 -2.86
CA ALA A 146 -14.02 9.85 -1.62
C ALA A 146 -13.37 10.60 -0.45
N ASN A 147 -12.03 10.73 -0.46
CA ASN A 147 -11.29 11.34 0.64
C ASN A 147 -10.13 12.23 0.13
N PRO A 148 -10.16 13.54 0.39
CA PRO A 148 -9.09 14.45 -0.03
C PRO A 148 -7.75 14.20 0.69
N ASN A 149 -7.75 13.45 1.79
CA ASN A 149 -6.52 13.03 2.49
C ASN A 149 -5.86 11.81 1.85
N TRP A 150 -6.42 11.28 0.77
CA TRP A 150 -5.85 10.21 -0.05
C TRP A 150 -5.42 10.75 -1.43
N PRO A 151 -4.21 11.32 -1.55
CA PRO A 151 -3.74 11.86 -2.82
C PRO A 151 -3.71 10.76 -3.90
N LYS A 152 -4.28 11.02 -5.07
CA LYS A 152 -4.41 10.02 -6.14
C LYS A 152 -3.06 9.40 -6.52
N ASP A 153 -2.03 10.23 -6.70
CA ASP A 153 -0.72 9.74 -7.14
C ASP A 153 -0.06 8.82 -6.10
N ALA A 154 -0.26 9.12 -4.81
CA ALA A 154 0.21 8.25 -3.74
C ALA A 154 -0.53 6.90 -3.74
N LEU A 155 -1.86 6.90 -3.92
CA LEU A 155 -2.64 5.66 -4.02
C LEU A 155 -2.25 4.85 -5.26
N VAL A 156 -2.04 5.48 -6.41
CA VAL A 156 -1.57 4.80 -7.63
C VAL A 156 -0.20 4.18 -7.42
N ALA A 157 0.72 4.88 -6.75
CA ALA A 157 2.03 4.32 -6.42
C ALA A 157 1.93 3.11 -5.48
N MET A 158 1.07 3.19 -4.45
CA MET A 158 0.81 2.07 -3.54
C MET A 158 0.21 0.87 -4.29
N MET A 159 -0.79 1.09 -5.16
CA MET A 159 -1.36 0.01 -5.98
C MET A 159 -0.30 -0.64 -6.88
N LYS A 160 0.53 0.14 -7.57
CA LYS A 160 1.62 -0.42 -8.40
C LYS A 160 2.59 -1.29 -7.59
N THR A 161 2.96 -0.86 -6.39
CA THR A 161 3.83 -1.65 -5.51
C THR A 161 3.12 -2.93 -5.07
N HIS A 162 1.84 -2.85 -4.70
CA HIS A 162 1.04 -4.03 -4.33
C HIS A 162 1.00 -5.07 -5.46
N LEU A 163 0.67 -4.63 -6.68
CA LEU A 163 0.61 -5.50 -7.85
C LEU A 163 1.96 -6.12 -8.17
N SER A 164 3.04 -5.34 -8.11
CA SER A 164 4.40 -5.81 -8.37
C SER A 164 4.87 -6.84 -7.34
N THR A 165 4.63 -6.60 -6.04
CA THR A 165 5.03 -7.55 -4.99
C THR A 165 4.24 -8.85 -5.08
N THR A 166 2.93 -8.78 -5.36
CA THR A 166 2.09 -9.98 -5.58
C THR A 166 2.52 -10.75 -6.84
N THR A 167 2.87 -10.05 -7.93
CA THR A 167 3.42 -10.70 -9.12
C THR A 167 4.71 -11.45 -8.82
N ASN A 168 5.62 -10.86 -8.03
CA ASN A 168 6.86 -11.52 -7.62
C ASN A 168 6.60 -12.81 -6.83
N GLU A 169 5.59 -12.81 -5.95
CA GLU A 169 5.16 -14.00 -5.22
C GLU A 169 4.67 -15.11 -6.18
N VAL A 170 3.79 -14.77 -7.12
CA VAL A 170 3.30 -15.73 -8.14
C VAL A 170 4.44 -16.29 -8.97
N VAL A 171 5.38 -15.45 -9.43
CA VAL A 171 6.53 -15.89 -10.23
C VAL A 171 7.43 -16.82 -9.43
N ALA A 172 7.78 -16.48 -8.19
CA ALA A 172 8.60 -17.32 -7.32
C ALA A 172 7.93 -18.69 -7.10
N ARG A 173 6.61 -18.72 -6.87
CA ARG A 173 5.85 -19.97 -6.72
C ARG A 173 5.85 -20.81 -7.99
N LEU A 174 5.61 -20.21 -9.16
CA LEU A 174 5.61 -20.90 -10.46
C LEU A 174 6.98 -21.47 -10.82
N THR A 175 8.07 -20.79 -10.45
CA THR A 175 9.45 -21.23 -10.70
C THR A 175 10.01 -22.15 -9.63
N LYS A 176 9.22 -22.46 -8.58
CA LYS A 176 9.61 -23.28 -7.42
C LYS A 176 10.79 -22.71 -6.63
N ASP A 177 10.96 -21.39 -6.65
CA ASP A 177 11.87 -20.67 -5.78
C ASP A 177 11.22 -20.46 -4.41
N TRP A 178 11.25 -21.49 -3.56
CA TRP A 178 10.57 -21.49 -2.27
C TRP A 178 11.08 -20.41 -1.32
N THR A 179 12.37 -20.10 -1.36
CA THR A 179 12.96 -19.03 -0.55
C THR A 179 12.53 -17.65 -1.06
N GLY A 180 12.53 -17.47 -2.38
CA GLY A 180 12.02 -16.26 -3.04
C GLY A 180 10.52 -16.07 -2.80
N ASP A 181 9.74 -17.13 -2.81
CA ASP A 181 8.30 -17.14 -2.54
C ASP A 181 7.99 -16.59 -1.14
N VAL A 182 8.66 -17.12 -0.09
CA VAL A 182 8.49 -16.62 1.29
C VAL A 182 8.90 -15.15 1.39
N LYS A 183 10.04 -14.77 0.82
CA LYS A 183 10.51 -13.39 0.83
C LYS A 183 9.57 -12.43 0.09
N ALA A 184 8.99 -12.86 -1.02
CA ALA A 184 8.02 -12.07 -1.77
C ALA A 184 6.75 -11.87 -0.97
N TYR A 185 6.25 -12.90 -0.28
CA TYR A 185 5.09 -12.78 0.60
C TYR A 185 5.35 -11.84 1.78
N ASP A 186 6.52 -11.89 2.42
CA ASP A 186 6.89 -10.93 3.46
C ASP A 186 6.79 -9.48 2.97
N ALA A 187 7.21 -9.23 1.71
CA ALA A 187 7.11 -7.91 1.10
C ALA A 187 5.65 -7.51 0.83
N VAL A 188 4.81 -8.43 0.34
CA VAL A 188 3.35 -8.22 0.17
C VAL A 188 2.72 -7.86 1.51
N TYR A 189 3.02 -8.64 2.56
CA TYR A 189 2.44 -8.46 3.88
C TYR A 189 2.83 -7.12 4.52
N ALA A 190 4.11 -6.77 4.47
CA ALA A 190 4.59 -5.48 4.97
C ALA A 190 3.93 -4.30 4.23
N HIS A 191 3.82 -4.41 2.91
CA HIS A 191 3.21 -3.38 2.08
C HIS A 191 1.71 -3.20 2.35
N ILE A 192 0.96 -4.29 2.51
CA ILE A 192 -0.48 -4.20 2.75
C ILE A 192 -0.81 -3.57 4.11
N LEU A 193 0.00 -3.80 5.14
CA LEU A 193 -0.17 -3.14 6.42
C LEU A 193 0.07 -1.63 6.32
N MET A 194 1.06 -1.20 5.54
CA MET A 194 1.30 0.22 5.27
C MET A 194 0.11 0.86 4.53
N MET A 195 -0.48 0.15 3.57
CA MET A 195 -1.70 0.61 2.88
C MET A 195 -2.88 0.72 3.86
N ALA A 196 -3.09 -0.28 4.72
CA ALA A 196 -4.13 -0.26 5.73
C ALA A 196 -4.01 0.95 6.67
N ASP A 197 -2.78 1.26 7.10
CA ASP A 197 -2.51 2.43 7.95
C ASP A 197 -2.78 3.74 7.22
N ALA A 198 -2.31 3.89 5.99
CA ALA A 198 -2.55 5.10 5.18
C ALA A 198 -4.05 5.35 4.94
N LEU A 199 -4.82 4.29 4.70
CA LEU A 199 -6.27 4.38 4.55
C LEU A 199 -6.95 4.76 5.88
N SER A 200 -6.54 4.15 6.98
CA SER A 200 -7.05 4.47 8.32
C SER A 200 -6.77 5.93 8.70
N ASP A 201 -5.54 6.41 8.50
CA ASP A 201 -5.14 7.77 8.77
C ASP A 201 -5.97 8.79 7.99
N GLY A 202 -6.26 8.50 6.72
CA GLY A 202 -7.12 9.34 5.89
C GLY A 202 -8.55 9.42 6.43
N ILE A 203 -9.12 8.28 6.90
CA ILE A 203 -10.45 8.26 7.52
C ILE A 203 -10.46 9.09 8.80
N VAL A 204 -9.48 8.92 9.68
CA VAL A 204 -9.36 9.70 10.93
C VAL A 204 -9.29 11.19 10.64
N LYS A 205 -8.50 11.60 9.65
CA LYS A 205 -8.38 13.00 9.24
C LYS A 205 -9.67 13.57 8.65
N GLN A 206 -10.46 12.79 7.93
CA GLN A 206 -11.71 13.25 7.32
C GLN A 206 -12.87 13.30 8.30
N PHE A 207 -12.88 12.42 9.31
CA PHE A 207 -13.96 12.31 10.28
C PHE A 207 -13.47 12.49 11.73
N PRO A 208 -12.77 13.61 12.06
CA PRO A 208 -12.11 13.79 13.35
C PRO A 208 -13.07 13.68 14.55
N ASP A 209 -14.35 14.07 14.37
CA ASP A 209 -15.35 14.01 15.43
C ASP A 209 -15.69 12.56 15.87
N LYS A 210 -15.52 11.58 14.98
CA LYS A 210 -15.72 10.16 15.32
C LYS A 210 -14.57 9.57 16.16
N PHE A 211 -13.45 10.29 16.26
CA PHE A 211 -12.22 9.81 16.88
C PHE A 211 -11.72 10.68 18.04
N ARG A 212 -12.51 11.64 18.50
CA ARG A 212 -12.20 12.43 19.72
C ARG A 212 -12.22 11.52 20.94
N ALA A 213 -11.33 11.80 21.91
CA ALA A 213 -11.42 11.20 23.22
C ALA A 213 -12.74 11.65 23.90
N SER A 214 -13.54 10.69 24.33
CA SER A 214 -14.70 10.91 25.20
C SER A 214 -14.24 11.18 26.63
#